data_47bdf12dca5039eb766def215889ff40
#
_entry.id   47bdf12dca5039eb766def215889ff40
#
_cell.length_a   1.000
_cell.length_b   1.000
_cell.length_c   1.000
_cell.angle_alpha   90.00
_cell.angle_beta   90.00
_cell.angle_gamma   90.00
#
_symmetry.space_group_name_H-M   'P 1'
#
loop_
_entity.id
_entity.type
_entity.pdbx_description
1 polymer ?
#
loop_
_entity_poly.entity_id
_entity_poly.type
_entity_poly.pdbx_seq_one_letter_code
_entity_poly.pdbx_strand_id
1 'polypeptide(L)'
;MSIDASGLGRRLLERVERDIVGLRREVEVLAAALEAGRHVVLEGPPGTGKSTLLRAVAEAAGIGLVFVEGNAELTPARLLGHHDPALVLEGGYRPEAFVEGPLLRALREGMLLYVEELNRVPEETLNVLITALAEGEVHVPRVGMARAEAGFRLVAAMNPFDAVGTARIGQAIYDRVCRISIPYQDEAAERRIVARATGLDSPHAALAVAVGRATREHRDVRMGSSVRGAIDMVFLAERLRGLRGETPAGRGTLLDAALAAFSGRIRLDESCERRPEEVVTEIFDRLFELPPPGDDAPGPPEPPGAGGRVLEGRGAERALRDSSRRTRSRAELAAAHPDLADVSPEVGQLDERAFEELHRRDPDLAVALLADLATATDPAL
;
A
#
# COMPACT_ATOMS: atom_id res chain seq x y z
N MET A 1 -11.09 -20.30 -20.68
CA MET A 1 -10.69 -19.27 -21.67
C MET A 1 -9.28 -18.86 -21.31
N SER A 2 -8.27 -19.22 -22.10
CA SER A 2 -6.89 -18.80 -21.81
C SER A 2 -6.83 -17.28 -21.92
N ILE A 3 -6.22 -16.64 -20.93
CA ILE A 3 -5.92 -15.20 -20.98
C ILE A 3 -5.06 -15.00 -22.23
N ASP A 4 -5.62 -14.32 -23.25
CA ASP A 4 -4.85 -13.97 -24.45
C ASP A 4 -3.81 -12.91 -24.04
N ALA A 5 -2.59 -13.37 -23.75
CA ALA A 5 -1.49 -12.57 -23.23
C ALA A 5 -0.99 -11.48 -24.20
N SER A 6 -1.33 -11.60 -25.51
CA SER A 6 -0.82 -10.68 -26.54
C SER A 6 -1.57 -9.35 -26.59
N GLY A 7 -1.36 -8.51 -25.62
CA GLY A 7 -1.89 -7.13 -25.57
C GLY A 7 -2.81 -6.82 -24.39
N LEU A 8 -3.00 -7.78 -23.46
CA LEU A 8 -3.75 -7.54 -22.23
C LEU A 8 -3.11 -6.41 -21.43
N GLY A 9 -1.79 -6.46 -21.21
CA GLY A 9 -1.06 -5.47 -20.44
C GLY A 9 -1.25 -4.04 -20.95
N ARG A 10 -1.17 -3.80 -22.26
CA ARG A 10 -1.34 -2.45 -22.83
C ARG A 10 -2.78 -1.94 -22.68
N ARG A 11 -3.79 -2.75 -23.03
CA ARG A 11 -5.21 -2.39 -22.89
C ARG A 11 -5.61 -2.18 -21.43
N LEU A 12 -5.03 -2.98 -20.55
CA LEU A 12 -5.22 -2.86 -19.11
C LEU A 12 -4.65 -1.56 -18.58
N LEU A 13 -3.42 -1.19 -18.97
CA LEU A 13 -2.79 0.07 -18.58
C LEU A 13 -3.63 1.28 -19.04
N GLU A 14 -4.02 1.33 -20.33
CA GLU A 14 -4.81 2.44 -20.88
C GLU A 14 -6.19 2.58 -20.20
N ARG A 15 -6.80 1.48 -19.76
CA ARG A 15 -8.09 1.51 -19.07
C ARG A 15 -7.93 1.85 -17.60
N VAL A 16 -6.95 1.27 -16.93
CA VAL A 16 -6.69 1.51 -15.51
C VAL A 16 -6.19 2.93 -15.26
N GLU A 17 -5.40 3.52 -16.14
CA GLU A 17 -4.95 4.91 -16.03
C GLU A 17 -6.12 5.92 -16.02
N ARG A 18 -7.24 5.58 -16.65
CA ARG A 18 -8.47 6.40 -16.58
C ARG A 18 -9.15 6.31 -15.21
N ASP A 19 -9.03 5.16 -14.54
CA ASP A 19 -9.78 4.84 -13.33
C ASP A 19 -8.94 4.94 -12.04
N ILE A 20 -7.65 4.74 -12.15
CA ILE A 20 -6.70 4.78 -11.05
C ILE A 20 -5.75 5.97 -11.21
N VAL A 21 -5.62 6.75 -10.15
CA VAL A 21 -4.66 7.86 -10.10
C VAL A 21 -3.39 7.36 -9.43
N GLY A 22 -2.23 7.54 -10.06
CA GLY A 22 -0.96 7.01 -9.58
C GLY A 22 -0.88 5.49 -9.81
N LEU A 23 -0.04 4.78 -9.09
CA LEU A 23 0.08 3.30 -9.09
C LEU A 23 0.40 2.67 -10.46
N ARG A 24 0.92 3.43 -11.42
CA ARG A 24 1.23 2.90 -12.76
C ARG A 24 2.15 1.68 -12.70
N ARG A 25 3.23 1.80 -11.91
CA ARG A 25 4.18 0.70 -11.73
C ARG A 25 3.53 -0.54 -11.10
N GLU A 26 2.69 -0.35 -10.09
CA GLU A 26 1.99 -1.42 -9.39
C GLU A 26 0.99 -2.12 -10.31
N VAL A 27 0.30 -1.35 -11.19
CA VAL A 27 -0.57 -1.89 -12.24
C VAL A 27 0.23 -2.74 -13.23
N GLU A 28 1.36 -2.24 -13.73
CA GLU A 28 2.24 -2.95 -14.66
C GLU A 28 2.74 -4.27 -14.06
N VAL A 29 3.21 -4.25 -12.81
CA VAL A 29 3.70 -5.45 -12.12
C VAL A 29 2.58 -6.43 -11.83
N LEU A 30 1.39 -5.95 -11.43
CA LEU A 30 0.22 -6.81 -11.21
C LEU A 30 -0.22 -7.50 -12.51
N ALA A 31 -0.32 -6.74 -13.60
CA ALA A 31 -0.67 -7.28 -14.91
C ALA A 31 0.32 -8.36 -15.35
N ALA A 32 1.61 -8.06 -15.27
CA ALA A 32 2.67 -9.01 -15.63
C ALA A 32 2.63 -10.29 -14.77
N ALA A 33 2.38 -10.16 -13.45
CA ALA A 33 2.26 -11.30 -12.56
C ALA A 33 1.06 -12.19 -12.95
N LEU A 34 -0.11 -11.59 -13.23
CA LEU A 34 -1.31 -12.32 -13.64
C LEU A 34 -1.12 -13.01 -14.99
N GLU A 35 -0.52 -12.33 -15.96
CA GLU A 35 -0.18 -12.91 -17.28
C GLU A 35 0.81 -14.07 -17.16
N ALA A 36 1.79 -13.94 -16.27
CA ALA A 36 2.76 -15.01 -15.96
C ALA A 36 2.16 -16.18 -15.16
N GLY A 37 0.86 -16.12 -14.86
CA GLY A 37 0.19 -17.18 -14.11
C GLY A 37 0.51 -17.20 -12.63
N ARG A 38 0.92 -16.07 -12.04
CA ARG A 38 1.32 -16.00 -10.64
C ARG A 38 0.19 -15.52 -9.75
N HIS A 39 0.18 -16.01 -8.51
CA HIS A 39 -0.64 -15.49 -7.44
C HIS A 39 0.01 -14.23 -6.85
N VAL A 40 -0.78 -13.33 -6.28
CA VAL A 40 -0.28 -12.02 -5.83
C VAL A 40 -0.79 -11.67 -4.43
N VAL A 41 0.07 -11.04 -3.63
CA VAL A 41 -0.33 -10.34 -2.40
C VAL A 41 -0.04 -8.85 -2.56
N LEU A 42 -1.07 -8.03 -2.37
CA LEU A 42 -1.00 -6.57 -2.33
C LEU A 42 -0.87 -6.12 -0.87
N GLU A 43 0.28 -5.59 -0.52
CA GLU A 43 0.52 -5.08 0.82
C GLU A 43 0.53 -3.56 0.85
N GLY A 44 -0.08 -2.98 1.87
CA GLY A 44 -0.04 -1.53 2.05
C GLY A 44 -1.04 -1.04 3.07
N PRO A 45 -0.90 0.22 3.50
CA PRO A 45 -1.81 0.84 4.44
C PRO A 45 -3.26 0.82 3.98
N PRO A 46 -4.23 0.98 4.89
CA PRO A 46 -5.63 1.10 4.50
C PRO A 46 -5.86 2.35 3.64
N GLY A 47 -6.79 2.25 2.69
CA GLY A 47 -7.17 3.38 1.83
C GLY A 47 -6.17 3.77 0.75
N THR A 48 -5.20 2.92 0.42
CA THR A 48 -4.25 3.13 -0.69
C THR A 48 -4.78 2.68 -2.06
N GLY A 49 -6.03 2.20 -2.12
CA GLY A 49 -6.68 1.86 -3.39
C GLY A 49 -6.48 0.40 -3.85
N LYS A 50 -6.02 -0.52 -2.98
CA LYS A 50 -5.79 -1.94 -3.34
C LYS A 50 -7.01 -2.61 -3.98
N SER A 51 -8.19 -2.50 -3.35
CA SER A 51 -9.43 -3.10 -3.86
C SER A 51 -9.92 -2.43 -5.14
N THR A 52 -9.74 -1.11 -5.26
CA THR A 52 -10.08 -0.35 -6.47
C THR A 52 -9.18 -0.77 -7.64
N LEU A 53 -7.87 -0.90 -7.38
CA LEU A 53 -6.91 -1.38 -8.35
C LEU A 53 -7.30 -2.75 -8.89
N LEU A 54 -7.60 -3.70 -8.01
CA LEU A 54 -7.91 -5.05 -8.45
C LEU A 54 -9.21 -5.13 -9.24
N ARG A 55 -10.26 -4.42 -8.82
CA ARG A 55 -11.52 -4.35 -9.58
C ARG A 55 -11.29 -3.79 -10.98
N ALA A 56 -10.56 -2.69 -11.09
CA ALA A 56 -10.24 -2.09 -12.39
C ALA A 56 -9.45 -3.06 -13.29
N VAL A 57 -8.51 -3.80 -12.70
CA VAL A 57 -7.73 -4.83 -13.43
C VAL A 57 -8.61 -5.99 -13.88
N ALA A 58 -9.46 -6.53 -13.01
CA ALA A 58 -10.36 -7.64 -13.35
C ALA A 58 -11.36 -7.26 -14.45
N GLU A 59 -11.96 -6.06 -14.36
CA GLU A 59 -12.87 -5.52 -15.37
C GLU A 59 -12.18 -5.28 -16.71
N ALA A 60 -10.98 -4.69 -16.68
CA ALA A 60 -10.21 -4.43 -17.89
C ALA A 60 -9.77 -5.72 -18.59
N ALA A 61 -9.45 -6.74 -17.81
CA ALA A 61 -9.06 -8.06 -18.31
C ALA A 61 -10.25 -8.92 -18.75
N GLY A 62 -11.49 -8.56 -18.38
CA GLY A 62 -12.67 -9.38 -18.63
C GLY A 62 -12.65 -10.71 -17.88
N ILE A 63 -11.97 -10.78 -16.74
CA ILE A 63 -11.82 -11.98 -15.93
C ILE A 63 -12.88 -11.94 -14.83
N GLY A 64 -13.56 -13.07 -14.60
CA GLY A 64 -14.47 -13.21 -13.47
C GLY A 64 -13.76 -12.99 -12.15
N LEU A 65 -14.40 -12.27 -11.22
CA LEU A 65 -13.88 -11.96 -9.90
C LEU A 65 -14.78 -12.53 -8.82
N VAL A 66 -14.21 -13.33 -7.94
CA VAL A 66 -14.86 -13.82 -6.71
C VAL A 66 -14.23 -13.08 -5.53
N PHE A 67 -15.05 -12.34 -4.80
CA PHE A 67 -14.62 -11.55 -3.65
C PHE A 67 -14.86 -12.32 -2.34
N VAL A 68 -13.86 -12.29 -1.47
CA VAL A 68 -13.92 -12.84 -0.10
C VAL A 68 -13.31 -11.81 0.85
N GLU A 69 -14.03 -11.46 1.90
CA GLU A 69 -13.52 -10.66 3.00
C GLU A 69 -12.93 -11.58 4.08
N GLY A 70 -11.65 -11.43 4.36
CA GLY A 70 -10.96 -12.16 5.43
C GLY A 70 -11.40 -11.65 6.79
N ASN A 71 -11.85 -12.58 7.62
CA ASN A 71 -12.23 -12.33 9.01
C ASN A 71 -12.06 -13.61 9.84
N ALA A 72 -12.14 -13.47 11.17
CA ALA A 72 -11.93 -14.59 12.10
C ALA A 72 -12.98 -15.73 11.97
N GLU A 73 -14.11 -15.48 11.30
CA GLU A 73 -15.17 -16.47 11.10
C GLU A 73 -15.09 -17.18 9.73
N LEU A 74 -14.12 -16.83 8.89
CA LEU A 74 -13.93 -17.47 7.60
C LEU A 74 -13.36 -18.88 7.78
N THR A 75 -14.23 -19.85 7.91
CA THR A 75 -13.86 -21.27 8.05
C THR A 75 -13.53 -21.92 6.70
N PRO A 76 -12.80 -23.06 6.68
CA PRO A 76 -12.58 -23.86 5.48
C PRO A 76 -13.90 -24.22 4.76
N ALA A 77 -14.97 -24.52 5.51
CA ALA A 77 -16.26 -24.84 4.96
C ALA A 77 -16.92 -23.63 4.24
N ARG A 78 -16.76 -22.41 4.79
CA ARG A 78 -17.24 -21.20 4.11
C ARG A 78 -16.45 -20.90 2.84
N LEU A 79 -15.16 -21.26 2.81
CA LEU A 79 -14.30 -21.02 1.66
C LEU A 79 -14.48 -22.08 0.54
N LEU A 80 -14.55 -23.36 0.91
CA LEU A 80 -14.71 -24.48 -0.04
C LEU A 80 -16.17 -24.77 -0.40
N GLY A 81 -17.05 -24.63 0.57
CA GLY A 81 -18.45 -25.01 0.45
C GLY A 81 -18.86 -26.02 1.53
N HIS A 82 -20.13 -26.26 1.62
CA HIS A 82 -20.74 -27.16 2.61
C HIS A 82 -22.00 -27.81 2.06
N HIS A 83 -22.41 -28.91 2.65
CA HIS A 83 -23.71 -29.50 2.34
C HIS A 83 -24.79 -28.75 3.10
N ASP A 84 -25.89 -28.40 2.41
CA ASP A 84 -27.05 -27.79 3.02
C ASP A 84 -27.71 -28.81 3.97
N PRO A 85 -27.82 -28.50 5.26
CA PRO A 85 -28.41 -29.43 6.22
C PRO A 85 -29.86 -29.85 5.92
N ALA A 86 -30.68 -28.94 5.36
CA ALA A 86 -32.06 -29.24 5.02
C ALA A 86 -32.11 -30.25 3.87
N LEU A 87 -31.35 -30.05 2.81
CA LEU A 87 -31.30 -30.97 1.68
C LEU A 87 -30.70 -32.34 2.05
N VAL A 88 -29.72 -32.36 3.00
CA VAL A 88 -29.18 -33.61 3.52
C VAL A 88 -30.20 -34.39 4.32
N LEU A 89 -31.07 -33.75 5.11
CA LEU A 89 -32.13 -34.39 5.85
C LEU A 89 -33.20 -34.99 4.92
N GLU A 90 -33.49 -34.34 3.80
CA GLU A 90 -34.47 -34.81 2.82
C GLU A 90 -33.97 -35.97 1.96
N GLY A 91 -32.72 -35.97 1.58
CA GLY A 91 -32.24 -36.87 0.54
C GLY A 91 -30.82 -37.41 0.73
N GLY A 92 -30.21 -37.19 1.89
CA GLY A 92 -28.84 -37.59 2.16
C GLY A 92 -27.76 -36.67 1.47
N TYR A 93 -26.52 -37.11 1.55
CA TYR A 93 -25.40 -36.39 0.91
C TYR A 93 -25.41 -36.64 -0.59
N ARG A 94 -26.06 -35.76 -1.33
CA ARG A 94 -26.10 -35.78 -2.80
C ARG A 94 -25.35 -34.54 -3.35
N PRO A 95 -24.84 -34.58 -4.59
CA PRO A 95 -24.18 -33.42 -5.20
C PRO A 95 -25.03 -32.14 -5.16
N GLU A 96 -26.35 -32.28 -5.33
CA GLU A 96 -27.30 -31.17 -5.31
C GLU A 96 -27.46 -30.52 -3.94
N ALA A 97 -27.12 -31.27 -2.89
CA ALA A 97 -27.12 -30.74 -1.51
C ALA A 97 -25.83 -29.99 -1.17
N PHE A 98 -24.84 -29.94 -2.06
CA PHE A 98 -23.59 -29.24 -1.83
C PHE A 98 -23.66 -27.81 -2.37
N VAL A 99 -23.43 -26.84 -1.49
CA VAL A 99 -23.33 -25.41 -1.82
C VAL A 99 -21.87 -25.06 -1.99
N GLU A 100 -21.47 -24.70 -3.20
CA GLU A 100 -20.09 -24.33 -3.50
C GLU A 100 -19.67 -23.03 -2.78
N GLY A 101 -18.49 -23.05 -2.20
CA GLY A 101 -17.84 -21.87 -1.64
C GLY A 101 -17.04 -21.08 -2.70
N PRO A 102 -16.61 -19.86 -2.33
CA PRO A 102 -15.95 -18.95 -3.26
C PRO A 102 -14.63 -19.47 -3.84
N LEU A 103 -13.83 -20.20 -3.05
CA LEU A 103 -12.59 -20.78 -3.57
C LEU A 103 -12.88 -21.88 -4.60
N LEU A 104 -13.79 -22.77 -4.30
CA LEU A 104 -14.11 -23.89 -5.19
C LEU A 104 -14.67 -23.38 -6.52
N ARG A 105 -15.54 -22.38 -6.47
CA ARG A 105 -16.08 -21.71 -7.65
C ARG A 105 -14.96 -21.05 -8.46
N ALA A 106 -14.07 -20.28 -7.81
CA ALA A 106 -12.97 -19.62 -8.51
C ALA A 106 -12.03 -20.63 -9.19
N LEU A 107 -11.72 -21.75 -8.50
CA LEU A 107 -10.90 -22.83 -9.05
C LEU A 107 -11.54 -23.42 -10.32
N ARG A 108 -12.82 -23.84 -10.25
CA ARG A 108 -13.53 -24.53 -11.34
C ARG A 108 -13.82 -23.64 -12.54
N GLU A 109 -14.11 -22.37 -12.32
CA GLU A 109 -14.45 -21.43 -13.38
C GLU A 109 -13.22 -20.65 -13.91
N GLY A 110 -12.03 -20.89 -13.33
CA GLY A 110 -10.80 -20.19 -13.73
C GLY A 110 -10.83 -18.69 -13.49
N MET A 111 -11.41 -18.27 -12.37
CA MET A 111 -11.61 -16.86 -12.01
C MET A 111 -10.51 -16.33 -11.10
N LEU A 112 -10.46 -15.01 -10.93
CA LEU A 112 -9.68 -14.39 -9.86
C LEU A 112 -10.41 -14.57 -8.53
N LEU A 113 -9.73 -15.17 -7.54
CA LEU A 113 -10.16 -15.14 -6.15
C LEU A 113 -9.49 -13.96 -5.46
N TYR A 114 -10.27 -12.95 -5.06
CA TYR A 114 -9.77 -11.83 -4.30
C TYR A 114 -10.10 -12.00 -2.81
N VAL A 115 -9.05 -12.11 -1.99
CA VAL A 115 -9.18 -12.17 -0.53
C VAL A 115 -8.69 -10.85 0.07
N GLU A 116 -9.61 -10.03 0.56
CA GLU A 116 -9.28 -8.81 1.30
C GLU A 116 -8.98 -9.15 2.76
N GLU A 117 -8.11 -8.40 3.42
CA GLU A 117 -7.69 -8.62 4.82
C GLU A 117 -7.20 -10.05 5.10
N LEU A 118 -6.33 -10.57 4.23
CA LEU A 118 -5.79 -11.93 4.32
C LEU A 118 -5.21 -12.26 5.71
N ASN A 119 -4.59 -11.28 6.38
CA ASN A 119 -4.02 -11.42 7.71
C ASN A 119 -5.06 -11.62 8.84
N ARG A 120 -6.37 -11.47 8.56
CA ARG A 120 -7.47 -11.78 9.50
C ARG A 120 -8.07 -13.15 9.30
N VAL A 121 -7.62 -13.88 8.29
CA VAL A 121 -8.08 -15.24 8.01
C VAL A 121 -7.47 -16.22 9.01
N PRO A 122 -8.24 -17.13 9.62
CA PRO A 122 -7.72 -18.15 10.52
C PRO A 122 -6.70 -19.06 9.85
N GLU A 123 -5.71 -19.53 10.62
CA GLU A 123 -4.62 -20.37 10.12
C GLU A 123 -5.12 -21.64 9.41
N GLU A 124 -6.16 -22.29 9.95
CA GLU A 124 -6.75 -23.48 9.32
C GLU A 124 -7.28 -23.21 7.92
N THR A 125 -7.85 -22.02 7.68
CA THR A 125 -8.37 -21.60 6.38
C THR A 125 -7.23 -21.15 5.46
N LEU A 126 -6.19 -20.49 6.01
CA LEU A 126 -4.97 -20.19 5.25
C LEU A 126 -4.29 -21.46 4.73
N ASN A 127 -4.29 -22.55 5.51
CA ASN A 127 -3.72 -23.83 5.06
C ASN A 127 -4.47 -24.39 3.84
N VAL A 128 -5.78 -24.22 3.77
CA VAL A 128 -6.56 -24.61 2.56
C VAL A 128 -6.13 -23.78 1.34
N LEU A 129 -5.94 -22.46 1.52
CA LEU A 129 -5.43 -21.59 0.45
C LEU A 129 -4.02 -22.03 0.03
N ILE A 130 -3.12 -22.30 0.97
CA ILE A 130 -1.75 -22.76 0.68
C ILE A 130 -1.77 -24.03 -0.16
N THR A 131 -2.63 -25.00 0.18
CA THR A 131 -2.79 -26.23 -0.61
C THR A 131 -3.26 -25.94 -2.03
N ALA A 132 -4.32 -25.12 -2.16
CA ALA A 132 -4.83 -24.72 -3.47
C ALA A 132 -3.76 -24.04 -4.36
N LEU A 133 -2.91 -23.20 -3.73
CA LEU A 133 -1.84 -22.49 -4.44
C LEU A 133 -0.65 -23.41 -4.82
N ALA A 134 -0.35 -24.40 -3.96
CA ALA A 134 0.77 -25.30 -4.17
C ALA A 134 0.46 -26.39 -5.20
N GLU A 135 -0.68 -27.04 -5.03
CA GLU A 135 -1.06 -28.24 -5.79
C GLU A 135 -1.94 -27.93 -7.00
N GLY A 136 -2.52 -26.72 -7.06
CA GLY A 136 -3.53 -26.39 -8.07
C GLY A 136 -4.82 -27.22 -7.94
N GLU A 137 -5.02 -27.85 -6.79
CA GLU A 137 -6.21 -28.66 -6.52
C GLU A 137 -6.56 -28.67 -5.04
N VAL A 138 -7.82 -28.99 -4.73
CA VAL A 138 -8.30 -29.15 -3.35
C VAL A 138 -9.19 -30.38 -3.27
N HIS A 139 -9.09 -31.11 -2.18
CA HIS A 139 -9.98 -32.21 -1.87
C HIS A 139 -11.14 -31.74 -1.01
N VAL A 140 -12.36 -31.86 -1.52
CA VAL A 140 -13.59 -31.52 -0.80
C VAL A 140 -14.25 -32.82 -0.31
N PRO A 141 -14.42 -33.01 0.99
CA PRO A 141 -15.02 -34.23 1.53
C PRO A 141 -16.38 -34.54 0.90
N ARG A 142 -16.55 -35.78 0.42
CA ARG A 142 -17.77 -36.30 -0.25
C ARG A 142 -18.08 -35.71 -1.64
N VAL A 143 -17.40 -34.66 -2.05
CA VAL A 143 -17.50 -34.07 -3.40
C VAL A 143 -16.37 -34.58 -4.31
N GLY A 144 -15.20 -34.80 -3.73
CA GLY A 144 -14.02 -35.29 -4.45
C GLY A 144 -12.99 -34.19 -4.70
N MET A 145 -12.11 -34.43 -5.67
CA MET A 145 -11.02 -33.53 -6.05
C MET A 145 -11.52 -32.45 -6.99
N ALA A 146 -11.20 -31.20 -6.70
CA ALA A 146 -11.43 -30.09 -7.59
C ALA A 146 -10.07 -29.51 -8.02
N ARG A 147 -9.86 -29.44 -9.33
CA ARG A 147 -8.63 -28.89 -9.93
C ARG A 147 -8.86 -27.48 -10.43
N ALA A 148 -7.80 -26.68 -10.34
CA ALA A 148 -7.81 -25.32 -10.83
C ALA A 148 -7.79 -25.28 -12.36
N GLU A 149 -8.75 -24.60 -12.95
CA GLU A 149 -8.69 -24.20 -14.34
C GLU A 149 -7.55 -23.22 -14.60
N ALA A 150 -7.04 -23.18 -15.80
CA ALA A 150 -5.82 -22.42 -16.20
C ALA A 150 -5.90 -20.91 -15.88
N GLY A 151 -7.11 -20.34 -15.81
CA GLY A 151 -7.35 -18.94 -15.47
C GLY A 151 -7.32 -18.61 -13.96
N PHE A 152 -7.41 -19.62 -13.08
CA PHE A 152 -7.46 -19.39 -11.64
C PHE A 152 -6.23 -18.65 -11.11
N ARG A 153 -6.45 -17.55 -10.41
CA ARG A 153 -5.41 -16.84 -9.65
C ARG A 153 -5.95 -16.36 -8.33
N LEU A 154 -5.10 -16.43 -7.30
CA LEU A 154 -5.35 -15.73 -6.04
C LEU A 154 -4.72 -14.35 -6.13
N VAL A 155 -5.50 -13.33 -5.80
CA VAL A 155 -4.97 -12.01 -5.42
C VAL A 155 -5.46 -11.72 -4.01
N ALA A 156 -4.56 -11.51 -3.08
CA ALA A 156 -4.92 -11.17 -1.73
C ALA A 156 -4.47 -9.74 -1.40
N ALA A 157 -5.15 -9.10 -0.47
CA ALA A 157 -4.74 -7.80 0.05
C ALA A 157 -4.64 -7.86 1.56
N MET A 158 -3.64 -7.17 2.10
CA MET A 158 -3.48 -7.04 3.55
C MET A 158 -2.84 -5.71 3.94
N ASN A 159 -3.02 -5.39 5.21
CA ASN A 159 -2.32 -4.30 5.87
C ASN A 159 -1.24 -4.88 6.80
N PRO A 160 0.04 -4.75 6.48
CA PRO A 160 1.12 -5.32 7.30
C PRO A 160 1.26 -4.65 8.68
N PHE A 161 0.67 -3.46 8.86
CA PHE A 161 0.72 -2.70 10.11
C PHE A 161 -0.45 -2.98 11.05
N ASP A 162 -1.43 -3.79 10.65
CA ASP A 162 -2.56 -4.15 11.49
C ASP A 162 -2.19 -5.35 12.36
N ALA A 163 -1.73 -5.06 13.59
CA ALA A 163 -1.23 -6.07 14.52
C ALA A 163 -2.32 -6.66 15.42
N VAL A 164 -3.51 -6.05 15.47
CA VAL A 164 -4.59 -6.45 16.40
C VAL A 164 -5.50 -7.49 15.75
N GLY A 165 -5.55 -8.69 16.32
CA GLY A 165 -6.44 -9.77 15.84
C GLY A 165 -6.00 -10.39 14.50
N THR A 166 -4.72 -10.25 14.13
CA THR A 166 -4.19 -10.77 12.87
C THR A 166 -3.24 -11.95 13.11
N ALA A 167 -3.36 -12.99 12.28
CA ALA A 167 -2.38 -14.05 12.21
C ALA A 167 -1.13 -13.56 11.46
N ARG A 168 0.05 -13.96 11.90
CA ARG A 168 1.26 -13.81 11.08
C ARG A 168 1.10 -14.69 9.85
N ILE A 169 1.08 -14.07 8.67
CA ILE A 169 1.11 -14.83 7.43
C ILE A 169 2.44 -15.58 7.36
N GLY A 170 2.34 -16.90 7.37
CA GLY A 170 3.51 -17.78 7.34
C GLY A 170 4.30 -17.61 6.03
N GLN A 171 5.60 -17.89 6.09
CA GLN A 171 6.50 -17.91 4.94
C GLN A 171 5.95 -18.78 3.79
N ALA A 172 5.19 -19.83 4.13
CA ALA A 172 4.59 -20.73 3.15
C ALA A 172 3.66 -20.05 2.12
N ILE A 173 2.98 -18.96 2.49
CA ILE A 173 2.19 -18.18 1.54
C ILE A 173 3.13 -17.33 0.67
N TYR A 174 4.09 -16.63 1.28
CA TYR A 174 5.03 -15.77 0.54
C TYR A 174 5.85 -16.51 -0.50
N ASP A 175 6.20 -17.78 -0.25
CA ASP A 175 6.92 -18.63 -1.22
C ASP A 175 6.07 -18.95 -2.49
N ARG A 176 4.77 -18.72 -2.45
CA ARG A 176 3.81 -19.07 -3.52
C ARG A 176 3.19 -17.87 -4.22
N VAL A 177 3.48 -16.66 -3.76
CA VAL A 177 2.87 -15.44 -4.28
C VAL A 177 3.93 -14.39 -4.65
N CYS A 178 3.60 -13.55 -5.63
CA CYS A 178 4.35 -12.32 -5.87
C CYS A 178 3.85 -11.24 -4.90
N ARG A 179 4.75 -10.59 -4.20
CA ARG A 179 4.42 -9.50 -3.29
C ARG A 179 4.52 -8.16 -4.00
N ILE A 180 3.46 -7.36 -3.94
CA ILE A 180 3.43 -6.00 -4.49
C ILE A 180 3.10 -5.04 -3.33
N SER A 181 4.01 -4.10 -3.06
CA SER A 181 3.78 -3.06 -2.07
C SER A 181 3.02 -1.90 -2.68
N ILE A 182 1.93 -1.48 -2.04
CA ILE A 182 1.09 -0.35 -2.45
C ILE A 182 1.28 0.78 -1.43
N PRO A 183 2.16 1.76 -1.70
CA PRO A 183 2.41 2.87 -0.78
C PRO A 183 1.26 3.89 -0.80
N TYR A 184 1.33 4.86 0.10
CA TYR A 184 0.54 6.08 -0.06
C TYR A 184 0.96 6.80 -1.34
N GLN A 185 -0.01 7.47 -1.96
CA GLN A 185 0.22 8.26 -3.16
C GLN A 185 1.03 9.53 -2.85
N ASP A 186 1.66 10.11 -3.87
CA ASP A 186 2.23 11.44 -3.77
C ASP A 186 1.14 12.52 -3.60
N GLU A 187 1.54 13.72 -3.21
CA GLU A 187 0.60 14.81 -2.94
C GLU A 187 -0.23 15.19 -4.17
N ALA A 188 0.40 15.24 -5.33
CA ALA A 188 -0.28 15.61 -6.57
C ALA A 188 -1.33 14.55 -6.96
N ALA A 189 -1.02 13.27 -6.76
CA ALA A 189 -1.95 12.17 -6.97
C ALA A 189 -3.09 12.21 -5.94
N GLU A 190 -2.80 12.45 -4.65
CA GLU A 190 -3.83 12.57 -3.62
C GLU A 190 -4.79 13.74 -3.90
N ARG A 191 -4.28 14.89 -4.33
CA ARG A 191 -5.12 16.03 -4.76
C ARG A 191 -6.05 15.65 -5.92
N ARG A 192 -5.53 14.93 -6.93
CA ARG A 192 -6.35 14.44 -8.05
C ARG A 192 -7.40 13.42 -7.60
N ILE A 193 -7.05 12.53 -6.66
CA ILE A 193 -8.00 11.58 -6.08
C ILE A 193 -9.12 12.31 -5.36
N VAL A 194 -8.79 13.31 -4.54
CA VAL A 194 -9.79 14.13 -3.82
C VAL A 194 -10.71 14.85 -4.79
N ALA A 195 -10.16 15.58 -5.77
CA ALA A 195 -10.94 16.30 -6.76
C ALA A 195 -11.88 15.37 -7.55
N ARG A 196 -11.38 14.21 -7.96
CA ARG A 196 -12.18 13.21 -8.67
C ARG A 196 -13.28 12.59 -7.81
N ALA A 197 -12.96 12.22 -6.57
CA ALA A 197 -13.91 11.58 -5.66
C ALA A 197 -15.02 12.52 -5.20
N THR A 198 -14.69 13.81 -5.02
CA THR A 198 -15.66 14.81 -4.59
C THR A 198 -16.45 15.42 -5.74
N GLY A 199 -15.90 15.40 -6.95
CA GLY A 199 -16.44 16.14 -8.10
C GLY A 199 -16.45 17.65 -7.87
N LEU A 200 -15.70 18.14 -6.86
CA LEU A 200 -15.67 19.53 -6.45
C LEU A 200 -14.29 20.12 -6.77
N ASP A 201 -14.28 21.28 -7.41
CA ASP A 201 -13.10 22.14 -7.45
C ASP A 201 -13.06 22.97 -6.16
N SER A 202 -12.73 22.29 -5.07
CA SER A 202 -12.75 22.91 -3.75
C SER A 202 -11.40 23.54 -3.42
N PRO A 203 -11.39 24.83 -3.04
CA PRO A 203 -10.17 25.51 -2.60
C PRO A 203 -9.57 24.85 -1.33
N HIS A 204 -10.35 24.03 -0.65
CA HIS A 204 -9.95 23.36 0.59
C HIS A 204 -9.31 21.99 0.35
N ALA A 205 -9.30 21.48 -0.90
CA ALA A 205 -8.73 20.17 -1.23
C ALA A 205 -7.22 20.10 -0.91
N ALA A 206 -6.48 21.16 -1.17
CA ALA A 206 -5.06 21.25 -0.86
C ALA A 206 -4.81 21.16 0.65
N LEU A 207 -5.56 21.91 1.46
CA LEU A 207 -5.46 21.86 2.92
C LEU A 207 -5.84 20.47 3.45
N ALA A 208 -6.91 19.87 2.94
CA ALA A 208 -7.36 18.54 3.37
C ALA A 208 -6.28 17.45 3.10
N VAL A 209 -5.65 17.50 1.94
CA VAL A 209 -4.54 16.61 1.60
C VAL A 209 -3.34 16.87 2.50
N ALA A 210 -2.97 18.14 2.72
CA ALA A 210 -1.86 18.51 3.59
C ALA A 210 -2.07 18.03 5.04
N VAL A 211 -3.28 18.18 5.61
CA VAL A 211 -3.63 17.65 6.93
C VAL A 211 -3.50 16.13 6.96
N GLY A 212 -4.07 15.43 5.98
CA GLY A 212 -3.97 13.96 5.90
C GLY A 212 -2.52 13.48 5.86
N ARG A 213 -1.67 14.13 5.07
CA ARG A 213 -0.23 13.80 4.96
C ARG A 213 0.51 14.09 6.25
N ALA A 214 0.27 15.27 6.86
CA ALA A 214 0.90 15.64 8.12
C ALA A 214 0.55 14.67 9.27
N THR A 215 -0.62 14.02 9.25
CA THR A 215 -0.93 12.97 10.23
C THR A 215 0.00 11.76 10.13
N ARG A 216 0.57 11.47 8.95
CA ARG A 216 1.47 10.34 8.73
C ARG A 216 2.91 10.61 9.17
N GLU A 217 3.25 11.90 9.28
CA GLU A 217 4.58 12.39 9.62
C GLU A 217 4.67 12.90 11.08
N HIS A 218 3.51 12.93 11.77
CA HIS A 218 3.46 13.45 13.13
C HIS A 218 4.03 12.44 14.12
N ARG A 219 4.95 12.90 14.97
CA ARG A 219 5.70 12.07 15.95
C ARG A 219 4.82 11.25 16.89
N ASP A 220 3.64 11.79 17.28
CA ASP A 220 2.73 11.14 18.22
C ASP A 220 1.75 10.19 17.51
N VAL A 221 1.83 10.06 16.17
CA VAL A 221 0.92 9.26 15.36
C VAL A 221 1.63 8.03 14.83
N ARG A 222 1.25 6.87 15.33
CA ARG A 222 1.72 5.56 14.83
C ARG A 222 1.12 5.20 13.47
N MET A 223 -0.15 5.56 13.24
CA MET A 223 -0.85 5.33 11.97
C MET A 223 -1.62 6.58 11.59
N GLY A 224 -1.22 7.21 10.49
CA GLY A 224 -1.88 8.39 9.96
C GLY A 224 -3.05 8.05 9.04
N SER A 225 -3.80 9.09 8.65
CA SER A 225 -4.96 8.95 7.79
C SER A 225 -4.57 8.71 6.32
N SER A 226 -5.38 7.94 5.62
CA SER A 226 -5.33 7.82 4.17
C SER A 226 -6.03 9.01 3.49
N VAL A 227 -5.99 9.04 2.16
CA VAL A 227 -6.69 10.04 1.33
C VAL A 227 -8.21 10.08 1.58
N ARG A 228 -8.81 9.02 2.13
CA ARG A 228 -10.23 8.99 2.53
C ARG A 228 -10.57 10.09 3.54
N GLY A 229 -9.66 10.40 4.48
CA GLY A 229 -9.85 11.52 5.41
C GLY A 229 -9.91 12.87 4.70
N ALA A 230 -9.06 13.09 3.70
CA ALA A 230 -9.08 14.31 2.92
C ALA A 230 -10.37 14.46 2.07
N ILE A 231 -10.84 13.36 1.47
CA ILE A 231 -12.12 13.32 0.75
C ILE A 231 -13.27 13.73 1.68
N ASP A 232 -13.36 13.11 2.86
CA ASP A 232 -14.43 13.38 3.81
C ASP A 232 -14.35 14.81 4.38
N MET A 233 -13.12 15.31 4.64
CA MET A 233 -12.95 16.70 5.08
C MET A 233 -13.51 17.69 4.05
N VAL A 234 -13.26 17.48 2.76
CA VAL A 234 -13.78 18.35 1.69
C VAL A 234 -15.31 18.30 1.65
N PHE A 235 -15.91 17.10 1.67
CA PHE A 235 -17.37 16.97 1.69
C PHE A 235 -18.00 17.63 2.92
N LEU A 236 -17.42 17.40 4.11
CA LEU A 236 -17.93 17.98 5.34
C LEU A 236 -17.79 19.50 5.36
N ALA A 237 -16.65 20.04 4.92
CA ALA A 237 -16.42 21.48 4.83
C ALA A 237 -17.47 22.16 3.95
N GLU A 238 -17.76 21.63 2.76
CA GLU A 238 -18.75 22.17 1.85
C GLU A 238 -20.18 22.11 2.43
N ARG A 239 -20.53 21.01 3.10
CA ARG A 239 -21.86 20.87 3.73
C ARG A 239 -22.03 21.77 4.96
N LEU A 240 -21.01 21.84 5.82
CA LEU A 240 -21.02 22.72 7.00
C LEU A 240 -21.05 24.20 6.58
N ARG A 241 -20.29 24.58 5.56
CA ARG A 241 -20.33 25.92 4.97
C ARG A 241 -21.76 26.32 4.58
N GLY A 242 -22.46 25.43 3.86
CA GLY A 242 -23.85 25.66 3.45
C GLY A 242 -24.80 25.79 4.64
N LEU A 243 -24.67 24.91 5.64
CA LEU A 243 -25.49 24.94 6.85
C LEU A 243 -25.27 26.23 7.68
N ARG A 244 -24.06 26.75 7.69
CA ARG A 244 -23.68 27.98 8.42
C ARG A 244 -23.87 29.27 7.64
N GLY A 245 -24.25 29.18 6.36
CA GLY A 245 -24.41 30.34 5.48
C GLY A 245 -23.11 31.08 5.21
N GLU A 246 -21.98 30.41 5.29
CA GLU A 246 -20.65 31.01 5.10
C GLU A 246 -20.25 31.04 3.61
N THR A 247 -19.51 32.09 3.21
CA THR A 247 -18.93 32.20 1.85
C THR A 247 -17.70 33.08 1.92
N PRO A 248 -16.48 32.52 1.88
CA PRO A 248 -16.09 31.10 1.93
C PRO A 248 -16.26 30.45 3.31
N ALA A 249 -15.93 29.15 3.44
CA ALA A 249 -15.91 28.46 4.72
C ALA A 249 -14.88 29.10 5.66
N GLY A 250 -15.31 29.42 6.89
CA GLY A 250 -14.45 29.99 7.91
C GLY A 250 -13.53 28.94 8.56
N ARG A 251 -12.48 29.41 9.27
CA ARG A 251 -11.54 28.53 9.98
C ARG A 251 -12.23 27.51 10.90
N GLY A 252 -13.26 27.95 11.66
CA GLY A 252 -14.00 27.06 12.56
C GLY A 252 -14.72 25.93 11.80
N THR A 253 -15.30 26.23 10.65
CA THR A 253 -15.95 25.24 9.78
C THR A 253 -14.97 24.23 9.21
N LEU A 254 -13.80 24.68 8.77
CA LEU A 254 -12.74 23.82 8.27
C LEU A 254 -12.11 22.95 9.38
N LEU A 255 -11.95 23.50 10.59
CA LEU A 255 -11.48 22.74 11.75
C LEU A 255 -12.48 21.65 12.15
N ASP A 256 -13.77 21.98 12.23
CA ASP A 256 -14.79 20.97 12.55
C ASP A 256 -14.83 19.84 11.51
N ALA A 257 -14.69 20.18 10.24
CA ALA A 257 -14.59 19.20 9.16
C ALA A 257 -13.32 18.33 9.29
N ALA A 258 -12.19 18.92 9.64
CA ALA A 258 -10.93 18.20 9.85
C ALA A 258 -11.03 17.25 11.06
N LEU A 259 -11.55 17.71 12.19
CA LEU A 259 -11.75 16.88 13.38
C LEU A 259 -12.64 15.67 13.10
N ALA A 260 -13.79 15.90 12.46
CA ALA A 260 -14.72 14.82 12.12
C ALA A 260 -14.12 13.81 11.10
N ALA A 261 -13.28 14.31 10.17
CA ALA A 261 -12.69 13.47 9.14
C ALA A 261 -11.48 12.66 9.61
N PHE A 262 -10.65 13.21 10.50
CA PHE A 262 -9.33 12.63 10.80
C PHE A 262 -9.20 12.00 12.18
N SER A 263 -9.86 12.53 13.24
CA SER A 263 -9.64 12.05 14.61
C SER A 263 -9.90 10.55 14.80
N GLY A 264 -10.92 10.02 14.18
CA GLY A 264 -11.23 8.58 14.22
C GLY A 264 -10.36 7.70 13.30
N ARG A 265 -9.54 8.31 12.43
CA ARG A 265 -8.71 7.59 11.45
C ARG A 265 -7.24 7.52 11.79
N ILE A 266 -6.80 8.28 12.76
CA ILE A 266 -5.42 8.21 13.25
C ILE A 266 -5.33 7.27 14.47
N ARG A 267 -4.17 6.64 14.63
CA ARG A 267 -3.82 5.89 15.82
C ARG A 267 -2.61 6.56 16.43
N LEU A 268 -2.73 7.00 17.66
CA LEU A 268 -1.61 7.57 18.40
C LEU A 268 -0.68 6.45 18.88
N ASP A 269 0.55 6.82 19.18
CA ASP A 269 1.50 5.94 19.86
C ASP A 269 0.95 5.57 21.25
N GLU A 270 1.23 4.37 21.72
CA GLU A 270 0.73 3.87 23.01
C GLU A 270 1.28 4.66 24.21
N SER A 271 2.41 5.33 24.02
CA SER A 271 3.01 6.22 25.01
C SER A 271 2.41 7.63 25.03
N CYS A 272 1.55 7.96 24.06
CA CYS A 272 0.97 9.30 23.94
C CYS A 272 -0.32 9.42 24.76
N GLU A 273 -0.32 10.34 25.74
CA GLU A 273 -1.49 10.62 26.59
C GLU A 273 -2.49 11.61 25.95
N ARG A 274 -2.16 12.16 24.79
CA ARG A 274 -3.00 13.13 24.06
C ARG A 274 -4.21 12.45 23.41
N ARG A 275 -5.24 13.25 23.15
CA ARG A 275 -6.39 12.81 22.36
C ARG A 275 -6.14 13.05 20.88
N PRO A 276 -6.70 12.20 19.99
CA PRO A 276 -6.59 12.40 18.54
C PRO A 276 -7.02 13.79 18.07
N GLU A 277 -8.06 14.36 18.68
CA GLU A 277 -8.58 15.69 18.36
C GLU A 277 -7.53 16.79 18.63
N GLU A 278 -6.74 16.66 19.69
CA GLU A 278 -5.69 17.62 20.04
C GLU A 278 -4.56 17.61 19.01
N VAL A 279 -4.19 16.41 18.57
CA VAL A 279 -3.16 16.25 17.53
C VAL A 279 -3.65 16.76 16.17
N VAL A 280 -4.89 16.47 15.80
CA VAL A 280 -5.49 16.99 14.56
C VAL A 280 -5.61 18.51 14.60
N THR A 281 -6.00 19.10 15.75
CA THR A 281 -6.07 20.56 15.92
C THR A 281 -4.71 21.20 15.74
N GLU A 282 -3.67 20.66 16.36
CA GLU A 282 -2.29 21.16 16.21
C GLU A 282 -1.82 21.12 14.75
N ILE A 283 -2.05 19.99 14.07
CA ILE A 283 -1.70 19.85 12.66
C ILE A 283 -2.46 20.87 11.79
N PHE A 284 -3.77 21.00 12.04
CA PHE A 284 -4.62 21.91 11.29
C PHE A 284 -4.17 23.36 11.48
N ASP A 285 -3.94 23.80 12.73
CA ASP A 285 -3.55 25.18 13.03
C ASP A 285 -2.24 25.55 12.35
N ARG A 286 -1.25 24.67 12.45
CA ARG A 286 0.05 24.86 11.79
C ARG A 286 -0.10 25.02 10.28
N LEU A 287 -0.97 24.24 9.63
CA LEU A 287 -1.13 24.27 8.17
C LEU A 287 -2.06 25.40 7.71
N PHE A 288 -3.04 25.77 8.52
CA PHE A 288 -3.97 26.84 8.18
C PHE A 288 -3.31 28.23 8.23
N GLU A 289 -2.31 28.44 9.07
CA GLU A 289 -1.53 29.67 9.16
C GLU A 289 -0.49 29.82 8.06
N LEU A 290 -0.11 28.72 7.38
CA LEU A 290 0.79 28.78 6.24
C LEU A 290 0.03 29.31 5.01
N PRO A 291 0.63 30.23 4.23
CA PRO A 291 0.05 30.63 2.94
C PRO A 291 -0.11 29.37 2.07
N PRO A 292 -1.18 29.28 1.25
CA PRO A 292 -1.36 28.17 0.36
C PRO A 292 -0.10 28.02 -0.50
N PRO A 293 0.39 26.79 -0.74
CA PRO A 293 1.53 26.58 -1.63
C PRO A 293 1.19 27.23 -2.97
N GLY A 294 1.99 28.23 -3.36
CA GLY A 294 1.82 28.92 -4.64
C GLY A 294 1.92 27.90 -5.79
N ASP A 295 1.22 28.16 -6.89
CA ASP A 295 1.29 27.36 -8.12
C ASP A 295 2.70 27.35 -8.77
N ASP A 296 3.66 28.07 -8.17
CA ASP A 296 5.06 28.17 -8.59
C ASP A 296 5.98 27.06 -8.01
N ALA A 297 5.44 26.01 -7.41
CA ALA A 297 6.28 24.84 -7.15
C ALA A 297 6.76 24.30 -8.52
N PRO A 298 8.10 24.21 -8.76
CA PRO A 298 8.59 23.63 -10.00
C PRO A 298 7.98 22.24 -10.14
N GLY A 299 7.25 22.02 -11.23
CA GLY A 299 6.66 20.73 -11.55
C GLY A 299 7.74 19.65 -11.47
N PRO A 300 7.38 18.40 -11.17
CA PRO A 300 8.34 17.30 -11.20
C PRO A 300 9.07 17.39 -12.55
N PRO A 301 10.42 17.18 -12.56
CA PRO A 301 11.16 17.21 -13.81
C PRO A 301 10.48 16.28 -14.80
N GLU A 302 10.15 16.80 -15.98
CA GLU A 302 9.60 16.00 -17.07
C GLU A 302 10.50 14.77 -17.25
N PRO A 303 9.94 13.57 -17.40
CA PRO A 303 10.74 12.42 -17.73
C PRO A 303 11.53 12.75 -18.99
N PRO A 304 12.84 12.49 -19.06
CA PRO A 304 13.63 12.81 -20.22
C PRO A 304 12.97 12.18 -21.43
N GLY A 305 12.62 13.05 -22.38
CA GLY A 305 11.97 12.66 -23.62
C GLY A 305 12.77 11.53 -24.27
N ALA A 306 12.08 10.61 -24.92
CA ALA A 306 12.62 9.50 -25.68
C ALA A 306 13.50 10.00 -26.84
N GLY A 307 14.67 10.50 -26.53
CA GLY A 307 15.74 10.87 -27.40
C GLY A 307 17.01 10.24 -26.82
N GLY A 308 17.29 8.99 -27.16
CA GLY A 308 18.45 8.26 -26.72
C GLY A 308 19.74 9.00 -26.96
N ARG A 309 20.31 9.55 -25.92
CA ARG A 309 21.75 9.74 -25.78
C ARG A 309 22.18 9.01 -24.51
N VAL A 310 22.77 7.86 -24.73
CA VAL A 310 23.64 7.21 -23.75
C VAL A 310 24.67 8.25 -23.35
N LEU A 311 24.60 8.74 -22.10
CA LEU A 311 25.67 9.54 -21.51
C LEU A 311 26.82 8.58 -21.25
N GLU A 312 27.79 8.58 -22.17
CA GLU A 312 29.09 7.94 -21.96
C GLU A 312 29.71 8.49 -20.67
N GLY A 313 30.33 7.60 -19.88
CA GLY A 313 30.95 7.65 -18.57
C GLY A 313 31.43 8.97 -17.94
N ARG A 314 31.64 10.05 -18.67
CA ARG A 314 32.15 11.33 -18.14
C ARG A 314 31.10 12.20 -17.42
N GLY A 315 29.81 11.98 -17.66
CA GLY A 315 28.72 12.70 -16.99
C GLY A 315 28.39 12.13 -15.60
N ALA A 316 28.49 10.83 -15.45
CA ALA A 316 28.29 10.14 -14.17
C ALA A 316 29.44 10.45 -13.17
N GLU A 317 30.70 10.52 -13.66
CA GLU A 317 31.84 10.93 -12.83
C GLU A 317 31.73 12.38 -12.34
N ARG A 318 31.13 13.29 -13.10
CA ARG A 318 30.96 14.68 -12.69
C ARG A 318 29.85 14.83 -11.65
N ALA A 319 28.75 14.08 -11.75
CA ALA A 319 27.69 14.06 -10.75
C ALA A 319 28.18 13.43 -9.43
N LEU A 320 28.98 12.37 -9.50
CA LEU A 320 29.64 11.75 -8.34
C LEU A 320 30.66 12.68 -7.68
N ARG A 321 31.43 13.45 -8.47
CA ARG A 321 32.36 14.43 -7.93
C ARG A 321 31.70 15.66 -7.29
N ASP A 322 30.53 16.07 -7.75
CA ASP A 322 29.77 17.16 -7.12
C ASP A 322 29.02 16.72 -5.85
N SER A 323 28.63 15.46 -5.73
CA SER A 323 28.10 14.90 -4.49
C SER A 323 29.21 14.65 -3.45
N SER A 324 30.40 14.24 -3.89
CA SER A 324 31.57 14.00 -3.01
C SER A 324 32.16 15.24 -2.37
N ARG A 325 31.79 16.44 -2.81
CA ARG A 325 32.25 17.71 -2.19
C ARG A 325 31.55 18.02 -0.86
N ARG A 326 30.56 17.25 -0.43
CA ARG A 326 29.91 17.38 0.89
C ARG A 326 30.18 16.21 1.83
N THR A 327 30.83 15.15 1.39
CA THR A 327 31.24 14.04 2.25
C THR A 327 32.57 14.41 2.94
N ARG A 328 32.53 14.46 4.27
CA ARG A 328 33.73 14.58 5.08
C ARG A 328 34.55 13.29 4.93
N SER A 329 35.86 13.43 4.82
CA SER A 329 36.77 12.27 4.77
C SER A 329 36.67 11.45 6.06
N ARG A 330 36.98 10.17 6.00
CA ARG A 330 36.96 9.26 7.18
C ARG A 330 37.83 9.80 8.32
N ALA A 331 38.93 10.49 7.99
CA ALA A 331 39.83 11.14 8.95
C ALA A 331 39.13 12.35 9.64
N GLU A 332 38.35 13.13 8.90
CA GLU A 332 37.58 14.26 9.44
C GLU A 332 36.42 13.80 10.31
N LEU A 333 35.80 12.65 9.97
CA LEU A 333 34.74 12.02 10.76
C LEU A 333 35.32 11.48 12.09
N ALA A 334 36.43 10.79 12.06
CA ALA A 334 37.11 10.27 13.25
C ALA A 334 37.66 11.41 14.17
N ALA A 335 38.08 12.52 13.60
CA ALA A 335 38.57 13.69 14.35
C ALA A 335 37.40 14.48 15.02
N ALA A 336 36.20 14.48 14.39
CA ALA A 336 35.02 15.16 14.92
C ALA A 336 34.32 14.35 16.02
N HIS A 337 34.49 13.03 16.03
CA HIS A 337 33.83 12.12 16.97
C HIS A 337 34.80 11.04 17.46
N PRO A 338 35.70 11.37 18.41
CA PRO A 338 36.70 10.44 18.95
C PRO A 338 36.06 9.20 19.60
N ASP A 339 34.79 9.28 20.05
CA ASP A 339 34.05 8.19 20.66
C ASP A 339 33.64 7.10 19.63
N LEU A 340 33.75 7.39 18.34
CA LEU A 340 33.48 6.46 17.24
C LEU A 340 34.76 5.81 16.67
N ALA A 341 35.91 6.15 17.20
CA ALA A 341 37.21 5.59 16.78
C ALA A 341 37.33 4.07 17.09
N ASP A 342 36.51 3.55 18.00
CA ASP A 342 36.40 2.13 18.35
C ASP A 342 35.45 1.32 17.43
N VAL A 343 34.82 1.93 16.42
CA VAL A 343 34.09 1.20 15.38
C VAL A 343 35.13 0.48 14.53
N SER A 344 35.25 -0.82 14.76
CA SER A 344 36.23 -1.73 14.19
C SER A 344 36.48 -1.48 12.69
N PRO A 345 37.77 -1.48 12.24
CA PRO A 345 38.11 -1.31 10.84
C PRO A 345 37.75 -2.53 9.96
N GLU A 346 37.15 -3.56 10.50
CA GLU A 346 36.68 -4.71 9.72
C GLU A 346 35.36 -4.39 9.05
N VAL A 347 35.45 -4.25 7.76
CA VAL A 347 34.43 -4.04 6.74
C VAL A 347 33.15 -4.81 7.07
N GLY A 348 32.01 -4.10 7.27
CA GLY A 348 30.69 -4.66 7.10
C GLY A 348 29.78 -4.77 8.32
N GLN A 349 30.20 -4.41 9.52
CA GLN A 349 29.30 -4.40 10.69
C GLN A 349 29.33 -3.04 11.39
N LEU A 350 28.35 -2.20 11.05
CA LEU A 350 27.99 -1.05 11.88
C LEU A 350 27.20 -1.57 13.09
N ASP A 351 27.62 -1.23 14.32
CA ASP A 351 26.78 -1.48 15.49
C ASP A 351 25.54 -0.58 15.38
N GLU A 352 24.37 -1.21 15.28
CA GLU A 352 23.07 -0.56 15.07
C GLU A 352 22.77 0.48 16.16
N ARG A 353 23.20 0.23 17.39
CA ARG A 353 23.08 1.17 18.52
C ARG A 353 23.96 2.40 18.40
N ALA A 354 25.20 2.23 17.95
CA ALA A 354 26.12 3.33 17.73
C ALA A 354 25.64 4.22 16.57
N PHE A 355 25.06 3.61 15.53
CA PHE A 355 24.46 4.33 14.41
C PHE A 355 23.21 5.13 14.81
N GLU A 356 22.30 4.53 15.60
CA GLU A 356 21.12 5.24 16.11
C GLU A 356 21.46 6.41 17.03
N GLU A 357 22.53 6.30 17.80
CA GLU A 357 23.03 7.39 18.66
C GLU A 357 23.67 8.51 17.84
N LEU A 358 24.39 8.16 16.78
CA LEU A 358 24.95 9.11 15.81
C LEU A 358 23.82 9.83 15.06
N HIS A 359 22.81 9.11 14.59
CA HIS A 359 21.68 9.68 13.86
C HIS A 359 20.86 10.66 14.73
N ARG A 360 20.74 10.40 16.02
CA ARG A 360 20.09 11.31 16.97
C ARG A 360 20.89 12.59 17.22
N ARG A 361 22.23 12.52 17.22
CA ARG A 361 23.13 13.65 17.49
C ARG A 361 23.43 14.49 16.26
N ASP A 362 23.63 13.85 15.12
CA ASP A 362 24.00 14.49 13.85
C ASP A 362 23.46 13.67 12.67
N PRO A 363 22.21 13.93 12.22
CA PRO A 363 21.59 13.19 11.12
C PRO A 363 22.37 13.28 9.80
N ASP A 364 23.00 14.43 9.51
CA ASP A 364 23.74 14.64 8.27
C ASP A 364 25.02 13.81 8.26
N LEU A 365 25.64 13.65 9.41
CA LEU A 365 26.83 12.83 9.59
C LEU A 365 26.51 11.33 9.46
N ALA A 366 25.38 10.88 10.00
CA ALA A 366 24.92 9.50 9.88
C ALA A 366 24.64 9.12 8.41
N VAL A 367 24.01 10.01 7.66
CA VAL A 367 23.77 9.82 6.21
C VAL A 367 25.08 9.79 5.41
N ALA A 368 26.04 10.66 5.73
CA ALA A 368 27.35 10.65 5.09
C ALA A 368 28.13 9.34 5.35
N LEU A 369 28.05 8.82 6.58
CA LEU A 369 28.67 7.55 6.96
C LEU A 369 28.08 6.35 6.22
N LEU A 370 26.73 6.31 6.03
CA LEU A 370 26.07 5.28 5.24
C LEU A 370 26.48 5.33 3.76
N ALA A 371 26.61 6.53 3.20
CA ALA A 371 27.06 6.71 1.82
C ALA A 371 28.50 6.22 1.60
N ASP A 372 29.40 6.49 2.56
CA ASP A 372 30.78 6.02 2.51
C ASP A 372 30.89 4.49 2.67
N LEU A 373 30.05 3.89 3.52
CA LEU A 373 29.97 2.43 3.67
C LEU A 373 29.40 1.72 2.43
N ALA A 374 28.41 2.32 1.77
CA ALA A 374 27.83 1.78 0.53
C ALA A 374 28.86 1.78 -0.62
N THR A 375 29.74 2.76 -0.67
CA THR A 375 30.83 2.84 -1.67
C THR A 375 32.01 1.93 -1.38
N ALA A 376 32.23 1.55 -0.11
CA ALA A 376 33.31 0.66 0.30
C ALA A 376 33.00 -0.84 0.12
N THR A 377 31.76 -1.20 -0.14
CA THR A 377 31.31 -2.60 -0.31
C THR A 377 31.19 -3.05 -1.77
N ASP A 378 31.56 -2.22 -2.74
CA ASP A 378 31.59 -2.62 -4.15
C ASP A 378 32.99 -3.13 -4.54
N PRO A 379 33.17 -4.46 -4.75
CA PRO A 379 34.51 -5.03 -5.10
C PRO A 379 34.93 -4.76 -6.53
N ALA A 380 34.23 -3.92 -7.29
CA ALA A 380 34.51 -3.61 -8.69
C ALA A 380 34.97 -2.17 -8.93
N LEU A 381 35.30 -1.41 -7.86
CA LEU A 381 35.90 -0.09 -7.97
C LEU A 381 37.31 -0.08 -7.40
#